data_c6cc04f74634292298179fb7bc26a5ce
#
_entry.id   c6cc04f74634292298179fb7bc26a5ce
#
_cell.length_a   1.000
_cell.length_b   1.000
_cell.length_c   1.000
_cell.angle_alpha   90.00
_cell.angle_beta   90.00
_cell.angle_gamma   90.00
#
_symmetry.space_group_name_H-M   'P 1'
#
loop_
_entity.id
_entity.type
_entity.pdbx_description
1 polymer ?
#
loop_
_entity_poly.entity_id
_entity_poly.type
_entity_poly.pdbx_seq_one_letter_code
_entity_poly.pdbx_strand_id
1 'polypeptide(L)'
;MGIPRAFASRREKGLTVSPQIKDLNRMLRDVPAMPAVAQRVMHLLGDPRTTNSVLGDALASDQAMAARVLQMANSPFFGTRQKISSISNAVFVLGHSALRSLIITVCTKGLYKNPGLMERKNWEHSLGSATAARHLAEKTGLMDQDEAFTGGLLHDIGRTMLMIADREAYQALFERDYNQDFAPDGLIALEKEEFGYDHCEVGAPVILKWRLPGIYARIARRHHATSSDVIEREEDPKAIALVAQANLIAHRVGLGRHEPDEQIDVMANIYNEMLGIGREMTLEIVKLALRDYKDAREQFSL
;
A
#
# COMPACT_ATOMS: atom_id res chain seq x y z
N MET A 1 -2.60 -8.75 40.18
CA MET A 1 -3.41 -7.52 40.14
C MET A 1 -4.43 -7.68 39.03
N GLY A 2 -5.72 -7.48 39.34
CA GLY A 2 -6.84 -7.93 38.50
C GLY A 2 -7.04 -7.12 37.23
N ILE A 3 -7.39 -7.81 36.17
CA ILE A 3 -7.83 -7.27 34.88
C ILE A 3 -9.10 -6.45 35.12
N PRO A 4 -9.23 -5.22 34.64
CA PRO A 4 -10.44 -4.40 34.82
C PRO A 4 -11.65 -5.11 34.17
N ARG A 5 -12.69 -5.34 34.97
CA ARG A 5 -13.97 -5.97 34.60
C ARG A 5 -14.76 -5.28 33.46
N ALA A 6 -14.28 -4.17 32.91
CA ALA A 6 -14.94 -3.43 31.83
C ALA A 6 -14.89 -4.11 30.45
N PHE A 7 -13.99 -5.06 30.25
CA PHE A 7 -13.85 -5.77 28.96
C PHE A 7 -14.71 -7.04 28.83
N ALA A 8 -15.24 -7.57 29.93
CA ALA A 8 -16.04 -8.80 29.90
C ALA A 8 -17.51 -8.59 29.45
N SER A 9 -18.04 -7.36 29.51
CA SER A 9 -19.47 -7.11 29.25
C SER A 9 -19.82 -6.79 27.78
N ARG A 10 -18.82 -6.59 26.88
CA ARG A 10 -19.04 -6.37 25.44
C ARG A 10 -19.09 -7.65 24.61
N ARG A 11 -18.69 -8.79 25.17
CA ARG A 11 -18.83 -10.11 24.50
C ARG A 11 -20.29 -10.56 24.34
N GLU A 12 -21.23 -9.96 25.03
CA GLU A 12 -22.65 -10.34 24.99
C GLU A 12 -23.50 -9.56 23.97
N LYS A 13 -22.97 -8.45 23.42
CA LYS A 13 -23.57 -7.86 22.20
C LYS A 13 -22.71 -8.33 21.04
N GLY A 14 -22.97 -9.54 20.54
CA GLY A 14 -22.36 -10.04 19.33
C GLY A 14 -22.52 -8.99 18.23
N LEU A 15 -21.43 -8.29 17.88
CA LEU A 15 -21.30 -7.60 16.62
C LEU A 15 -21.42 -8.67 15.56
N THR A 16 -22.64 -8.98 15.12
CA THR A 16 -22.87 -9.88 14.01
C THR A 16 -22.48 -9.11 12.75
N VAL A 17 -21.31 -9.45 12.21
CA VAL A 17 -20.94 -9.07 10.84
C VAL A 17 -22.13 -9.36 9.95
N SER A 18 -22.52 -8.39 9.15
CA SER A 18 -23.61 -8.57 8.18
C SER A 18 -23.31 -9.85 7.37
N PRO A 19 -24.25 -10.79 7.25
CA PRO A 19 -24.07 -12.00 6.42
C PRO A 19 -23.61 -11.70 5.00
N GLN A 20 -23.79 -10.46 4.56
CA GLN A 20 -23.39 -9.95 3.24
C GLN A 20 -21.88 -9.78 3.09
N ILE A 21 -21.16 -9.54 4.18
CA ILE A 21 -19.71 -9.30 4.15
C ILE A 21 -18.94 -10.63 4.14
N LYS A 22 -19.52 -11.72 4.63
CA LYS A 22 -18.92 -13.06 4.56
C LYS A 22 -18.87 -13.65 3.14
N ASP A 23 -19.52 -13.02 2.16
CA ASP A 23 -19.40 -13.35 0.73
C ASP A 23 -18.39 -12.42 0.06
N LEU A 24 -17.16 -12.89 -0.13
CA LEU A 24 -16.08 -12.16 -0.79
C LEU A 24 -16.50 -11.65 -2.19
N ASN A 25 -17.23 -12.44 -2.98
CA ASN A 25 -17.67 -12.03 -4.31
C ASN A 25 -18.66 -10.86 -4.24
N ARG A 26 -19.50 -10.83 -3.22
CA ARG A 26 -20.44 -9.72 -3.01
C ARG A 26 -19.68 -8.47 -2.58
N MET A 27 -18.77 -8.60 -1.61
CA MET A 27 -17.90 -7.51 -1.17
C MET A 27 -17.12 -6.91 -2.35
N LEU A 28 -16.55 -7.75 -3.21
CA LEU A 28 -15.83 -7.30 -4.40
C LEU A 28 -16.70 -6.57 -5.43
N ARG A 29 -18.02 -6.84 -5.48
CA ARG A 29 -18.93 -6.05 -6.34
C ARG A 29 -19.04 -4.60 -5.88
N ASP A 30 -19.06 -4.39 -4.57
CA ASP A 30 -19.27 -3.08 -3.93
C ASP A 30 -17.96 -2.26 -3.77
N VAL A 31 -16.81 -2.84 -4.16
CA VAL A 31 -15.51 -2.13 -4.18
C VAL A 31 -15.62 -0.87 -5.04
N PRO A 32 -15.20 0.31 -4.52
CA PRO A 32 -15.15 1.55 -5.28
C PRO A 32 -14.36 1.39 -6.58
N ALA A 33 -14.94 1.86 -7.67
CA ALA A 33 -14.24 1.86 -8.95
C ALA A 33 -13.14 2.94 -8.95
N MET A 34 -12.02 2.66 -9.62
CA MET A 34 -11.06 3.70 -9.94
C MET A 34 -11.73 4.78 -10.80
N PRO A 35 -11.47 6.08 -10.57
CA PRO A 35 -12.03 7.16 -11.39
C PRO A 35 -11.80 6.92 -12.89
N ALA A 36 -12.82 7.23 -13.71
CA ALA A 36 -12.78 6.93 -15.16
C ALA A 36 -11.57 7.56 -15.88
N VAL A 37 -11.19 8.77 -15.48
CA VAL A 37 -9.99 9.45 -16.01
C VAL A 37 -8.72 8.67 -15.65
N ALA A 38 -8.60 8.20 -14.40
CA ALA A 38 -7.45 7.39 -14.00
C ALA A 38 -7.38 6.08 -14.79
N GLN A 39 -8.51 5.37 -14.96
CA GLN A 39 -8.57 4.16 -15.79
C GLN A 39 -8.13 4.43 -17.23
N ARG A 40 -8.60 5.54 -17.83
CA ARG A 40 -8.22 5.95 -19.18
C ARG A 40 -6.72 6.23 -19.28
N VAL A 41 -6.14 6.97 -18.33
CA VAL A 41 -4.70 7.27 -18.34
C VAL A 41 -3.87 6.00 -18.11
N MET A 42 -4.31 5.08 -17.21
CA MET A 42 -3.64 3.79 -17.02
C MET A 42 -3.62 2.97 -18.31
N HIS A 43 -4.72 2.95 -19.06
CA HIS A 43 -4.79 2.28 -20.36
C HIS A 43 -3.83 2.91 -21.38
N LEU A 44 -3.80 4.24 -21.46
CA LEU A 44 -2.89 4.98 -22.35
C LEU A 44 -1.42 4.77 -21.99
N LEU A 45 -1.07 4.68 -20.70
CA LEU A 45 0.28 4.37 -20.23
C LEU A 45 0.75 2.96 -20.61
N GLY A 46 -0.16 2.05 -20.95
CA GLY A 46 0.12 0.72 -21.45
C GLY A 46 0.32 0.64 -22.97
N ASP A 47 -0.02 1.68 -23.75
CA ASP A 47 0.16 1.72 -25.20
C ASP A 47 1.46 2.46 -25.56
N PRO A 48 2.48 1.77 -26.13
CA PRO A 48 3.76 2.39 -26.50
C PRO A 48 3.65 3.54 -27.50
N ARG A 49 2.51 3.66 -28.21
CA ARG A 49 2.27 4.72 -29.20
C ARG A 49 1.71 6.00 -28.56
N THR A 50 1.37 5.96 -27.27
CA THR A 50 0.80 7.12 -26.57
C THR A 50 1.86 8.19 -26.38
N THR A 51 1.54 9.41 -26.80
CA THR A 51 2.41 10.58 -26.61
C THR A 51 2.13 11.27 -25.27
N ASN A 52 3.11 12.01 -24.75
CA ASN A 52 2.96 12.79 -23.52
C ASN A 52 1.82 13.83 -23.62
N SER A 53 1.53 14.36 -24.81
CA SER A 53 0.41 15.26 -25.04
C SER A 53 -0.93 14.56 -24.82
N VAL A 54 -1.10 13.35 -25.37
CA VAL A 54 -2.32 12.55 -25.22
C VAL A 54 -2.58 12.20 -23.75
N LEU A 55 -1.54 11.87 -22.98
CA LEU A 55 -1.63 11.65 -21.53
C LEU A 55 -2.04 12.96 -20.82
N GLY A 56 -1.44 14.08 -21.20
CA GLY A 56 -1.77 15.40 -20.66
C GLY A 56 -3.23 15.76 -20.87
N ASP A 57 -3.73 15.63 -22.10
CA ASP A 57 -5.12 15.94 -22.46
C ASP A 57 -6.11 15.01 -21.74
N ALA A 58 -5.78 13.72 -21.65
CA ALA A 58 -6.61 12.75 -20.94
C ALA A 58 -6.76 13.12 -19.46
N LEU A 59 -5.65 13.47 -18.79
CA LEU A 59 -5.70 13.82 -17.37
C LEU A 59 -6.32 15.21 -17.14
N ALA A 60 -6.11 16.15 -18.05
CA ALA A 60 -6.71 17.50 -17.99
C ALA A 60 -8.23 17.49 -18.08
N SER A 61 -8.85 16.39 -18.54
CA SER A 61 -10.31 16.24 -18.55
C SER A 61 -10.92 16.17 -17.14
N ASP A 62 -10.11 15.91 -16.10
CA ASP A 62 -10.47 16.03 -14.68
C ASP A 62 -9.53 17.00 -13.98
N GLN A 63 -10.00 18.25 -13.83
CA GLN A 63 -9.20 19.33 -13.24
C GLN A 63 -8.77 19.03 -11.80
N ALA A 64 -9.61 18.37 -11.01
CA ALA A 64 -9.29 18.05 -9.62
C ALA A 64 -8.17 16.99 -9.53
N MET A 65 -8.23 15.97 -10.37
CA MET A 65 -7.17 14.94 -10.45
C MET A 65 -5.89 15.54 -11.01
N ALA A 66 -5.95 16.32 -12.07
CA ALA A 66 -4.79 16.99 -12.66
C ALA A 66 -4.07 17.88 -11.64
N ALA A 67 -4.83 18.69 -10.88
CA ALA A 67 -4.27 19.55 -9.84
C ALA A 67 -3.57 18.76 -8.73
N ARG A 68 -4.16 17.66 -8.25
CA ARG A 68 -3.57 16.79 -7.24
C ARG A 68 -2.30 16.10 -7.75
N VAL A 69 -2.31 15.59 -8.97
CA VAL A 69 -1.14 14.98 -9.60
C VAL A 69 -0.01 16.01 -9.74
N LEU A 70 -0.29 17.23 -10.19
CA LEU A 70 0.71 18.29 -10.29
C LEU A 70 1.24 18.74 -8.94
N GLN A 71 0.39 18.82 -7.92
CA GLN A 71 0.81 19.12 -6.55
C GLN A 71 1.80 18.06 -6.04
N MET A 72 1.49 16.78 -6.23
CA MET A 72 2.35 15.67 -5.82
C MET A 72 3.65 15.62 -6.65
N ALA A 73 3.57 15.85 -7.95
CA ALA A 73 4.74 15.87 -8.84
C ALA A 73 5.75 16.97 -8.44
N ASN A 74 5.30 18.06 -7.86
CA ASN A 74 6.14 19.14 -7.34
C ASN A 74 6.61 18.94 -5.89
N SER A 75 6.32 17.80 -5.29
CA SER A 75 6.78 17.53 -3.93
C SER A 75 8.28 17.22 -3.88
N PRO A 76 8.96 17.52 -2.76
CA PRO A 76 10.37 17.17 -2.55
C PRO A 76 10.67 15.68 -2.75
N PHE A 77 9.68 14.83 -2.50
CA PHE A 77 9.79 13.37 -2.67
C PHE A 77 10.19 12.95 -4.10
N PHE A 78 9.73 13.66 -5.13
CA PHE A 78 10.11 13.40 -6.52
C PHE A 78 11.40 14.13 -6.94
N GLY A 79 11.99 14.95 -6.08
CA GLY A 79 13.31 15.54 -6.27
C GLY A 79 13.46 16.44 -7.50
N THR A 80 12.37 16.99 -8.02
CA THR A 80 12.40 17.83 -9.22
C THR A 80 12.99 19.19 -8.91
N ARG A 81 14.05 19.58 -9.65
CA ARG A 81 14.71 20.88 -9.48
C ARG A 81 13.91 22.03 -10.08
N GLN A 82 13.01 21.75 -11.02
CA GLN A 82 12.20 22.72 -11.71
C GLN A 82 10.73 22.50 -11.41
N LYS A 83 9.98 23.58 -11.28
CA LYS A 83 8.53 23.52 -11.08
C LYS A 83 7.83 22.91 -12.29
N ILE A 84 7.12 21.84 -12.07
CA ILE A 84 6.27 21.16 -13.04
C ILE A 84 4.95 21.93 -13.14
N SER A 85 4.66 22.50 -14.31
CA SER A 85 3.49 23.37 -14.53
C SER A 85 2.36 22.73 -15.34
N SER A 86 2.63 21.59 -15.99
CA SER A 86 1.64 20.86 -16.79
C SER A 86 1.82 19.36 -16.67
N ILE A 87 0.78 18.58 -16.98
CA ILE A 87 0.86 17.12 -16.97
C ILE A 87 1.83 16.61 -18.04
N SER A 88 1.81 17.20 -19.24
CA SER A 88 2.77 16.83 -20.29
C SER A 88 4.22 17.05 -19.82
N ASN A 89 4.47 18.15 -19.08
CA ASN A 89 5.77 18.41 -18.48
C ASN A 89 6.08 17.39 -17.35
N ALA A 90 5.08 17.03 -16.52
CA ALA A 90 5.23 15.97 -15.52
C ALA A 90 5.67 14.65 -16.14
N VAL A 91 5.02 14.23 -17.23
CA VAL A 91 5.38 13.00 -17.94
C VAL A 91 6.79 13.09 -18.53
N PHE A 92 7.16 14.24 -19.09
CA PHE A 92 8.50 14.43 -19.66
C PHE A 92 9.61 14.37 -18.60
N VAL A 93 9.39 14.98 -17.42
CA VAL A 93 10.39 15.09 -16.35
C VAL A 93 10.47 13.80 -15.51
N LEU A 94 9.32 13.23 -15.16
CA LEU A 94 9.23 12.10 -14.24
C LEU A 94 9.18 10.73 -14.94
N GLY A 95 8.69 10.69 -16.17
CA GLY A 95 8.45 9.46 -16.92
C GLY A 95 7.09 8.82 -16.63
N HIS A 96 6.82 7.72 -17.35
CA HIS A 96 5.52 7.02 -17.30
C HIS A 96 5.31 6.28 -15.98
N SER A 97 6.34 5.64 -15.42
CA SER A 97 6.25 4.89 -14.16
C SER A 97 5.90 5.81 -12.99
N ALA A 98 6.57 6.96 -12.86
CA ALA A 98 6.28 7.93 -11.82
C ALA A 98 4.88 8.54 -11.99
N LEU A 99 4.44 8.84 -13.22
CA LEU A 99 3.07 9.32 -13.44
C LEU A 99 2.03 8.27 -13.02
N ARG A 100 2.26 7.00 -13.34
CA ARG A 100 1.41 5.90 -12.89
C ARG A 100 1.30 5.87 -11.36
N SER A 101 2.43 5.90 -10.68
CA SER A 101 2.50 5.92 -9.21
C SER A 101 1.76 7.10 -8.61
N LEU A 102 1.91 8.30 -9.18
CA LEU A 102 1.20 9.50 -8.76
C LEU A 102 -0.32 9.35 -8.86
N ILE A 103 -0.82 8.87 -10.00
CA ILE A 103 -2.26 8.69 -10.23
C ILE A 103 -2.82 7.64 -9.25
N ILE A 104 -2.12 6.52 -9.07
CA ILE A 104 -2.52 5.49 -8.12
C ILE A 104 -2.54 6.06 -6.70
N THR A 105 -1.55 6.84 -6.31
CA THR A 105 -1.48 7.50 -4.99
C THR A 105 -2.68 8.45 -4.79
N VAL A 106 -3.01 9.28 -5.77
CA VAL A 106 -4.19 10.18 -5.72
C VAL A 106 -5.48 9.38 -5.58
N CYS A 107 -5.63 8.30 -6.35
CA CYS A 107 -6.83 7.46 -6.32
C CYS A 107 -6.97 6.73 -4.97
N THR A 108 -5.89 6.13 -4.47
CA THR A 108 -5.88 5.39 -3.20
C THR A 108 -6.15 6.32 -2.03
N LYS A 109 -5.50 7.50 -1.99
CA LYS A 109 -5.76 8.54 -0.99
C LYS A 109 -7.22 9.00 -1.02
N GLY A 110 -7.81 9.11 -2.21
CA GLY A 110 -9.19 9.51 -2.41
C GLY A 110 -10.25 8.53 -1.87
N LEU A 111 -9.87 7.30 -1.51
CA LEU A 111 -10.75 6.32 -0.88
C LEU A 111 -11.07 6.68 0.58
N TYR A 112 -10.17 7.35 1.26
CA TYR A 112 -10.33 7.71 2.66
C TYR A 112 -11.17 8.97 2.80
N LYS A 113 -12.46 8.77 3.10
CA LYS A 113 -13.41 9.86 3.40
C LYS A 113 -13.47 10.07 4.91
N ASN A 114 -13.18 11.28 5.37
CA ASN A 114 -13.20 11.62 6.81
C ASN A 114 -12.31 10.68 7.66
N PRO A 115 -10.98 10.62 7.39
CA PRO A 115 -10.10 9.64 8.00
C PRO A 115 -9.97 9.84 9.52
N GLY A 116 -10.24 8.77 10.28
CA GLY A 116 -9.94 8.65 11.70
C GLY A 116 -8.48 8.19 11.94
N LEU A 117 -8.19 7.73 13.16
CA LEU A 117 -6.86 7.21 13.51
C LEU A 117 -6.53 5.96 12.69
N MET A 118 -7.47 5.04 12.58
CA MET A 118 -7.32 3.78 11.85
C MET A 118 -6.91 4.01 10.38
N GLU A 119 -7.66 4.85 9.68
CA GLU A 119 -7.39 5.15 8.27
C GLU A 119 -6.05 5.86 8.10
N ARG A 120 -5.71 6.81 8.97
CA ARG A 120 -4.41 7.49 8.95
C ARG A 120 -3.26 6.52 9.18
N LYS A 121 -3.38 5.61 10.14
CA LYS A 121 -2.35 4.61 10.43
C LYS A 121 -2.16 3.62 9.29
N ASN A 122 -3.25 3.15 8.67
CA ASN A 122 -3.16 2.30 7.48
C ASN A 122 -2.49 3.03 6.30
N TRP A 123 -2.83 4.30 6.08
CA TRP A 123 -2.18 5.12 5.05
C TRP A 123 -0.70 5.37 5.34
N GLU A 124 -0.34 5.72 6.58
CA GLU A 124 1.05 5.92 7.03
C GLU A 124 1.88 4.64 6.81
N HIS A 125 1.31 3.47 7.12
CA HIS A 125 1.96 2.18 6.88
C HIS A 125 2.19 1.91 5.40
N SER A 126 1.15 2.08 4.58
CA SER A 126 1.26 1.90 3.12
C SER A 126 2.29 2.85 2.50
N LEU A 127 2.33 4.11 2.94
CA LEU A 127 3.31 5.10 2.46
C LEU A 127 4.73 4.76 2.92
N GLY A 128 4.89 4.30 4.16
CA GLY A 128 6.19 3.85 4.68
C GLY A 128 6.73 2.63 3.94
N SER A 129 5.87 1.63 3.71
CA SER A 129 6.22 0.46 2.91
C SER A 129 6.57 0.82 1.46
N ALA A 130 5.83 1.75 0.86
CA ALA A 130 6.13 2.26 -0.49
C ALA A 130 7.51 2.93 -0.56
N THR A 131 7.83 3.77 0.43
CA THR A 131 9.13 4.47 0.49
C THR A 131 10.28 3.47 0.68
N ALA A 132 10.11 2.48 1.57
CA ALA A 132 11.11 1.42 1.77
C ALA A 132 11.28 0.56 0.51
N ALA A 133 10.18 0.19 -0.17
CA ALA A 133 10.22 -0.57 -1.42
C ALA A 133 10.98 0.16 -2.52
N ARG A 134 10.78 1.48 -2.66
CA ARG A 134 11.51 2.32 -3.61
C ARG A 134 13.02 2.24 -3.39
N HIS A 135 13.48 2.37 -2.14
CA HIS A 135 14.91 2.29 -1.83
C HIS A 135 15.48 0.88 -1.98
N LEU A 136 14.69 -0.15 -1.65
CA LEU A 136 15.08 -1.53 -1.94
C LEU A 136 15.29 -1.73 -3.46
N ALA A 137 14.38 -1.23 -4.29
CA ALA A 137 14.49 -1.30 -5.75
C ALA A 137 15.71 -0.51 -6.27
N GLU A 138 15.94 0.70 -5.76
CA GLU A 138 17.09 1.53 -6.11
C GLU A 138 18.42 0.83 -5.82
N LYS A 139 18.55 0.23 -4.63
CA LYS A 139 19.79 -0.43 -4.20
C LYS A 139 20.03 -1.78 -4.86
N THR A 140 18.99 -2.51 -5.19
CA THR A 140 19.11 -3.86 -5.75
C THR A 140 19.04 -3.89 -7.27
N GLY A 141 18.41 -2.91 -7.91
CA GLY A 141 18.15 -2.91 -9.35
C GLY A 141 17.18 -4.01 -9.81
N LEU A 142 16.47 -4.67 -8.89
CA LEU A 142 15.62 -5.83 -9.19
C LEU A 142 14.25 -5.45 -9.77
N MET A 143 13.85 -4.19 -9.62
CA MET A 143 12.57 -3.65 -10.04
C MET A 143 12.70 -2.15 -10.31
N ASP A 144 11.84 -1.58 -11.16
CA ASP A 144 11.73 -0.12 -11.29
C ASP A 144 11.30 0.51 -9.96
N GLN A 145 11.91 1.64 -9.59
CA GLN A 145 11.70 2.28 -8.28
C GLN A 145 10.26 2.75 -8.07
N ASP A 146 9.63 3.26 -9.12
CA ASP A 146 8.25 3.78 -9.04
C ASP A 146 7.24 2.63 -9.08
N GLU A 147 7.56 1.52 -9.75
CA GLU A 147 6.78 0.29 -9.67
C GLU A 147 6.87 -0.34 -8.28
N ALA A 148 8.06 -0.36 -7.68
CA ALA A 148 8.26 -0.83 -6.31
C ALA A 148 7.49 0.02 -5.29
N PHE A 149 7.56 1.36 -5.44
CA PHE A 149 6.77 2.29 -4.65
C PHE A 149 5.26 1.97 -4.75
N THR A 150 4.77 1.78 -5.98
CA THR A 150 3.36 1.44 -6.21
C THR A 150 2.98 0.10 -5.59
N GLY A 151 3.84 -0.91 -5.70
CA GLY A 151 3.65 -2.21 -5.05
C GLY A 151 3.55 -2.09 -3.53
N GLY A 152 4.48 -1.33 -2.92
CA GLY A 152 4.47 -1.04 -1.49
C GLY A 152 3.24 -0.22 -1.04
N LEU A 153 2.76 0.70 -1.88
CA LEU A 153 1.55 1.49 -1.58
C LEU A 153 0.28 0.62 -1.61
N LEU A 154 0.21 -0.36 -2.51
CA LEU A 154 -0.97 -1.17 -2.75
C LEU A 154 -0.98 -2.51 -2.00
N HIS A 155 0.13 -2.92 -1.37
CA HIS A 155 0.21 -4.27 -0.78
C HIS A 155 -0.94 -4.55 0.21
N ASP A 156 -1.34 -3.54 0.97
CA ASP A 156 -2.40 -3.58 1.99
C ASP A 156 -3.73 -2.95 1.53
N ILE A 157 -3.96 -2.79 0.22
CA ILE A 157 -5.20 -2.21 -0.29
C ILE A 157 -6.46 -2.98 0.17
N GLY A 158 -6.32 -4.26 0.44
CA GLY A 158 -7.39 -5.09 1.01
C GLY A 158 -7.87 -4.58 2.36
N ARG A 159 -6.99 -4.11 3.24
CA ARG A 159 -7.38 -3.47 4.52
C ARG A 159 -8.27 -2.25 4.28
N THR A 160 -7.89 -1.40 3.33
CA THR A 160 -8.71 -0.24 2.95
C THR A 160 -10.10 -0.67 2.49
N MET A 161 -10.20 -1.76 1.73
CA MET A 161 -11.49 -2.28 1.27
C MET A 161 -12.33 -2.86 2.40
N LEU A 162 -11.71 -3.57 3.34
CA LEU A 162 -12.37 -4.08 4.54
C LEU A 162 -12.90 -2.93 5.42
N MET A 163 -12.10 -1.86 5.62
CA MET A 163 -12.53 -0.65 6.32
C MET A 163 -13.73 0.03 5.65
N ILE A 164 -13.78 0.06 4.31
CA ILE A 164 -14.89 0.63 3.56
C ILE A 164 -16.14 -0.25 3.64
N ALA A 165 -15.96 -1.58 3.63
CA ALA A 165 -17.05 -2.53 3.66
C ALA A 165 -17.76 -2.57 5.02
N ASP A 166 -17.00 -2.56 6.12
CA ASP A 166 -17.53 -2.48 7.49
C ASP A 166 -16.54 -1.75 8.40
N ARG A 167 -16.73 -0.44 8.46
CA ARG A 167 -15.86 0.44 9.24
C ARG A 167 -15.91 0.13 10.75
N GLU A 168 -17.07 -0.24 11.27
CA GLU A 168 -17.26 -0.48 12.69
C GLU A 168 -16.58 -1.79 13.12
N ALA A 169 -16.78 -2.86 12.36
CA ALA A 169 -16.12 -4.14 12.60
C ALA A 169 -14.58 -4.02 12.47
N TYR A 170 -14.10 -3.34 11.42
CA TYR A 170 -12.66 -3.17 11.23
C TYR A 170 -12.03 -2.26 12.29
N GLN A 171 -12.75 -1.24 12.77
CA GLN A 171 -12.30 -0.40 13.89
C GLN A 171 -12.07 -1.23 15.16
N ALA A 172 -12.95 -2.20 15.45
CA ALA A 172 -12.77 -3.09 16.59
C ALA A 172 -11.55 -4.00 16.46
N LEU A 173 -11.26 -4.50 15.24
CA LEU A 173 -10.03 -5.25 14.96
C LEU A 173 -8.79 -4.38 15.10
N PHE A 174 -8.82 -3.18 14.52
CA PHE A 174 -7.72 -2.22 14.62
C PHE A 174 -7.38 -1.89 16.07
N GLU A 175 -8.38 -1.63 16.93
CA GLU A 175 -8.17 -1.33 18.35
C GLU A 175 -7.54 -2.52 19.10
N ARG A 176 -7.89 -3.75 18.72
CA ARG A 176 -7.28 -4.98 19.29
C ARG A 176 -5.82 -5.09 18.86
N ASP A 177 -5.53 -4.98 17.57
CA ASP A 177 -4.17 -5.06 17.01
C ASP A 177 -3.29 -3.92 17.52
N TYR A 178 -3.78 -2.68 17.43
CA TYR A 178 -3.05 -1.47 17.78
C TYR A 178 -2.64 -1.40 19.26
N ASN A 179 -3.48 -1.93 20.16
CA ASN A 179 -3.24 -1.91 21.61
C ASN A 179 -2.50 -3.15 22.14
N GLN A 180 -2.38 -4.23 21.36
CA GLN A 180 -1.82 -5.50 21.81
C GLN A 180 -0.51 -5.88 21.08
N ASP A 181 -0.03 -5.03 20.16
CA ASP A 181 1.20 -5.26 19.37
C ASP A 181 1.30 -6.70 18.82
N PHE A 182 0.23 -7.13 18.14
CA PHE A 182 0.27 -8.43 17.46
C PHE A 182 1.39 -8.45 16.43
N ALA A 183 2.00 -9.63 16.27
CA ALA A 183 2.90 -9.88 15.15
C ALA A 183 2.21 -9.54 13.82
N PRO A 184 2.96 -9.21 12.75
CA PRO A 184 2.38 -8.82 11.45
C PRO A 184 1.29 -9.76 10.93
N ASP A 185 1.41 -11.06 11.23
CA ASP A 185 0.43 -12.08 10.83
C ASP A 185 -0.79 -12.20 11.77
N GLY A 186 -0.75 -11.55 12.93
CA GLY A 186 -1.84 -11.61 13.91
C GLY A 186 -3.13 -10.97 13.38
N LEU A 187 -3.00 -9.89 12.62
CA LEU A 187 -4.14 -9.22 12.00
C LEU A 187 -4.82 -10.09 10.93
N ILE A 188 -4.06 -10.88 10.18
CA ILE A 188 -4.59 -11.84 9.19
C ILE A 188 -5.55 -12.83 9.86
N ALA A 189 -5.17 -13.36 11.01
CA ALA A 189 -6.02 -14.31 11.75
C ALA A 189 -7.30 -13.63 12.25
N LEU A 190 -7.19 -12.40 12.76
CA LEU A 190 -8.33 -11.61 13.21
C LEU A 190 -9.30 -11.26 12.06
N GLU A 191 -8.78 -10.88 10.90
CA GLU A 191 -9.58 -10.61 9.70
C GLU A 191 -10.34 -11.87 9.26
N LYS A 192 -9.68 -13.03 9.23
CA LYS A 192 -10.32 -14.32 8.88
C LYS A 192 -11.40 -14.72 9.88
N GLU A 193 -11.16 -14.50 11.18
CA GLU A 193 -12.17 -14.77 12.22
C GLU A 193 -13.41 -13.90 12.01
N GLU A 194 -13.22 -12.60 11.74
CA GLU A 194 -14.30 -11.62 11.64
C GLU A 194 -15.01 -11.67 10.29
N PHE A 195 -14.27 -11.61 9.18
CA PHE A 195 -14.83 -11.47 7.83
C PHE A 195 -14.91 -12.79 7.06
N GLY A 196 -14.18 -13.83 7.47
CA GLY A 196 -14.06 -15.11 6.75
C GLY A 196 -12.96 -15.12 5.68
N TYR A 197 -12.26 -14.01 5.48
CA TYR A 197 -11.11 -13.83 4.57
C TYR A 197 -10.23 -12.68 5.06
N ASP A 198 -8.99 -12.64 4.60
CA ASP A 198 -8.01 -11.62 4.98
C ASP A 198 -7.83 -10.54 3.88
N HIS A 199 -7.05 -9.50 4.22
CA HIS A 199 -6.74 -8.41 3.30
C HIS A 199 -5.95 -8.85 2.06
N CYS A 200 -5.16 -9.92 2.12
CA CYS A 200 -4.43 -10.45 0.96
C CYS A 200 -5.41 -11.08 -0.04
N GLU A 201 -6.42 -11.80 0.47
CA GLU A 201 -7.47 -12.42 -0.34
C GLU A 201 -8.38 -11.37 -0.99
N VAL A 202 -8.56 -10.20 -0.36
CA VAL A 202 -9.32 -9.06 -0.89
C VAL A 202 -8.49 -8.21 -1.84
N GLY A 203 -7.25 -7.89 -1.49
CA GLY A 203 -6.41 -6.93 -2.21
C GLY A 203 -6.12 -7.33 -3.65
N ALA A 204 -5.76 -8.59 -3.87
CA ALA A 204 -5.42 -9.08 -5.21
C ALA A 204 -6.58 -8.96 -6.22
N PRO A 205 -7.82 -9.42 -5.93
CA PRO A 205 -8.97 -9.20 -6.81
C PRO A 205 -9.31 -7.72 -7.04
N VAL A 206 -9.14 -6.85 -6.04
CA VAL A 206 -9.37 -5.41 -6.17
C VAL A 206 -8.43 -4.80 -7.21
N ILE A 207 -7.15 -5.12 -7.13
CA ILE A 207 -6.13 -4.65 -8.09
C ILE A 207 -6.48 -5.09 -9.51
N LEU A 208 -6.90 -6.34 -9.69
CA LEU A 208 -7.32 -6.87 -10.99
C LEU A 208 -8.62 -6.19 -11.49
N LYS A 209 -9.58 -5.93 -10.61
CA LYS A 209 -10.81 -5.17 -10.92
C LYS A 209 -10.49 -3.75 -11.39
N TRP A 210 -9.46 -3.13 -10.81
CA TRP A 210 -8.96 -1.82 -11.24
C TRP A 210 -8.13 -1.88 -12.54
N ARG A 211 -7.93 -3.06 -13.10
CA ARG A 211 -7.12 -3.30 -14.32
C ARG A 211 -5.68 -2.81 -14.19
N LEU A 212 -5.13 -2.87 -12.99
CA LEU A 212 -3.72 -2.61 -12.76
C LEU A 212 -2.86 -3.83 -13.13
N PRO A 213 -1.55 -3.66 -13.38
CA PRO A 213 -0.64 -4.75 -13.68
C PRO A 213 -0.72 -5.90 -12.67
N GLY A 214 -0.68 -7.15 -13.15
CA GLY A 214 -0.83 -8.36 -12.35
C GLY A 214 0.23 -8.53 -11.25
N ILE A 215 1.41 -7.95 -11.45
CA ILE A 215 2.49 -7.92 -10.45
C ILE A 215 1.99 -7.35 -9.09
N TYR A 216 1.19 -6.28 -9.10
CA TYR A 216 0.66 -5.71 -7.87
C TYR A 216 -0.35 -6.64 -7.18
N ALA A 217 -1.13 -7.39 -7.94
CA ALA A 217 -2.05 -8.38 -7.39
C ALA A 217 -1.30 -9.55 -6.73
N ARG A 218 -0.19 -10.01 -7.33
CA ARG A 218 0.67 -11.03 -6.73
C ARG A 218 1.35 -10.53 -5.46
N ILE A 219 1.86 -9.30 -5.47
CA ILE A 219 2.42 -8.64 -4.28
C ILE A 219 1.37 -8.59 -3.17
N ALA A 220 0.18 -8.04 -3.43
CA ALA A 220 -0.89 -7.95 -2.43
C ALA A 220 -1.30 -9.32 -1.87
N ARG A 221 -1.30 -10.35 -2.69
CA ARG A 221 -1.64 -11.72 -2.26
C ARG A 221 -0.56 -12.38 -1.43
N ARG A 222 0.74 -12.07 -1.65
CA ARG A 222 1.87 -12.87 -1.16
C ARG A 222 2.86 -12.14 -0.25
N HIS A 223 2.66 -10.87 0.06
CA HIS A 223 3.61 -10.10 0.86
C HIS A 223 3.78 -10.60 2.31
N HIS A 224 2.90 -11.47 2.80
CA HIS A 224 3.02 -12.20 4.07
C HIS A 224 3.51 -13.65 3.91
N ALA A 225 3.88 -14.09 2.72
CA ALA A 225 4.35 -15.46 2.52
C ALA A 225 5.72 -15.66 3.19
N THR A 226 5.80 -16.58 4.16
CA THR A 226 7.00 -16.87 4.95
C THR A 226 7.86 -18.00 4.38
N SER A 227 7.47 -18.60 3.24
CA SER A 227 8.20 -19.66 2.56
C SER A 227 8.69 -19.17 1.19
N SER A 228 10.01 -19.30 0.95
CA SER A 228 10.60 -19.03 -0.37
C SER A 228 9.99 -19.90 -1.46
N ASP A 229 9.72 -21.17 -1.20
CA ASP A 229 9.09 -22.09 -2.15
C ASP A 229 7.72 -21.61 -2.66
N VAL A 230 6.96 -20.90 -1.82
CA VAL A 230 5.66 -20.33 -2.19
C VAL A 230 5.85 -19.12 -3.09
N ILE A 231 6.83 -18.28 -2.77
CA ILE A 231 7.11 -17.04 -3.51
C ILE A 231 7.76 -17.37 -4.86
N GLU A 232 8.69 -18.32 -4.92
CA GLU A 232 9.42 -18.69 -6.14
C GLU A 232 8.54 -19.31 -7.23
N ARG A 233 7.35 -19.79 -6.87
CA ARG A 233 6.37 -20.29 -7.85
C ARG A 233 5.56 -19.19 -8.54
N GLU A 234 5.63 -17.98 -8.05
CA GLU A 234 4.97 -16.82 -8.66
C GLU A 234 5.82 -16.28 -9.83
N GLU A 235 5.21 -15.51 -10.75
CA GLU A 235 5.90 -14.94 -11.91
C GLU A 235 6.95 -13.88 -11.54
N ASP A 236 6.73 -13.15 -10.42
CA ASP A 236 7.58 -12.03 -9.98
C ASP A 236 8.10 -12.23 -8.56
N PRO A 237 8.85 -13.32 -8.27
CA PRO A 237 9.22 -13.68 -6.91
C PRO A 237 10.04 -12.60 -6.20
N LYS A 238 10.94 -11.93 -6.92
CA LYS A 238 11.77 -10.88 -6.35
C LYS A 238 11.01 -9.60 -6.04
N ALA A 239 10.00 -9.26 -6.84
CA ALA A 239 9.13 -8.12 -6.56
C ALA A 239 8.27 -8.37 -5.29
N ILE A 240 7.79 -9.59 -5.12
CA ILE A 240 7.06 -10.00 -3.91
C ILE A 240 7.98 -9.91 -2.68
N ALA A 241 9.18 -10.51 -2.75
CA ALA A 241 10.15 -10.48 -1.66
C ALA A 241 10.57 -9.04 -1.31
N LEU A 242 10.74 -8.19 -2.32
CA LEU A 242 11.09 -6.78 -2.14
C LEU A 242 10.03 -6.02 -1.35
N VAL A 243 8.75 -6.16 -1.72
CA VAL A 243 7.67 -5.47 -1.01
C VAL A 243 7.41 -6.11 0.35
N ALA A 244 7.54 -7.43 0.50
CA ALA A 244 7.47 -8.11 1.79
C ALA A 244 8.55 -7.60 2.76
N GLN A 245 9.79 -7.45 2.29
CA GLN A 245 10.88 -6.86 3.08
C GLN A 245 10.58 -5.39 3.45
N ALA A 246 10.03 -4.61 2.52
CA ALA A 246 9.63 -3.23 2.77
C ALA A 246 8.53 -3.13 3.84
N ASN A 247 7.56 -4.05 3.83
CA ASN A 247 6.52 -4.18 4.83
C ASN A 247 7.13 -4.47 6.23
N LEU A 248 8.06 -5.43 6.32
CA LEU A 248 8.77 -5.72 7.58
C LEU A 248 9.56 -4.51 8.09
N ILE A 249 10.24 -3.78 7.19
CA ILE A 249 10.94 -2.54 7.55
C ILE A 249 9.96 -1.51 8.14
N ALA A 250 8.80 -1.29 7.50
CA ALA A 250 7.81 -0.35 7.99
C ALA A 250 7.29 -0.73 9.38
N HIS A 251 7.00 -2.00 9.63
CA HIS A 251 6.63 -2.51 10.96
C HIS A 251 7.76 -2.33 11.97
N ARG A 252 8.99 -2.71 11.62
CA ARG A 252 10.17 -2.62 12.49
C ARG A 252 10.44 -1.21 13.01
N VAL A 253 10.17 -0.19 12.18
CA VAL A 253 10.39 1.22 12.53
C VAL A 253 9.12 1.96 12.97
N GLY A 254 7.99 1.26 13.11
CA GLY A 254 6.74 1.79 13.66
C GLY A 254 5.91 2.66 12.71
N LEU A 255 6.12 2.56 11.38
CA LEU A 255 5.34 3.33 10.43
C LEU A 255 3.89 2.80 10.35
N GLY A 256 2.94 3.64 10.76
CA GLY A 256 1.53 3.27 10.85
C GLY A 256 1.14 2.45 12.08
N ARG A 257 2.05 2.21 13.02
CA ARG A 257 1.79 1.51 14.30
C ARG A 257 1.83 2.47 15.49
N HIS A 258 1.52 1.95 16.68
CA HIS A 258 1.67 2.68 17.93
C HIS A 258 3.17 2.86 18.24
N GLU A 259 3.93 1.76 18.15
CA GLU A 259 5.37 1.72 18.42
C GLU A 259 6.12 0.84 17.39
N PRO A 260 7.44 0.98 17.28
CA PRO A 260 8.30 0.08 16.53
C PRO A 260 8.17 -1.36 17.02
N ASP A 261 8.13 -2.33 16.10
CA ASP A 261 8.13 -3.75 16.44
C ASP A 261 9.57 -4.28 16.51
N GLU A 262 10.14 -4.29 17.71
CA GLU A 262 11.52 -4.72 17.93
C GLU A 262 11.76 -6.21 17.74
N GLN A 263 10.73 -7.04 17.66
CA GLN A 263 10.86 -8.48 17.46
C GLN A 263 11.08 -8.86 15.99
N ILE A 264 10.73 -7.97 15.05
CA ILE A 264 10.93 -8.20 13.62
C ILE A 264 12.42 -8.12 13.27
N ASP A 265 13.00 -9.21 12.81
CA ASP A 265 14.35 -9.21 12.25
C ASP A 265 14.31 -8.83 10.77
N VAL A 266 14.63 -7.57 10.48
CA VAL A 266 14.76 -7.07 9.11
C VAL A 266 16.15 -7.29 8.52
N MET A 267 17.11 -7.81 9.33
CA MET A 267 18.51 -7.93 8.93
C MET A 267 18.86 -9.32 8.42
N ALA A 268 18.09 -10.34 8.82
CA ALA A 268 18.36 -11.73 8.47
C ALA A 268 17.04 -12.52 8.39
N ASN A 269 16.40 -12.49 7.23
CA ASN A 269 15.17 -13.21 6.95
C ASN A 269 15.17 -13.74 5.50
N ILE A 270 14.18 -14.53 5.12
CA ILE A 270 14.10 -15.13 3.79
C ILE A 270 14.11 -14.11 2.65
N TYR A 271 13.55 -12.94 2.87
CA TYR A 271 13.51 -11.90 1.83
C TYR A 271 14.89 -11.28 1.60
N ASN A 272 15.72 -11.10 2.66
CA ASN A 272 17.11 -10.67 2.51
C ASN A 272 17.88 -11.66 1.61
N GLU A 273 17.72 -12.97 1.84
CA GLU A 273 18.36 -14.02 1.05
C GLU A 273 17.88 -13.98 -0.41
N MET A 274 16.57 -13.92 -0.65
CA MET A 274 16.00 -13.84 -2.00
C MET A 274 16.43 -12.60 -2.78
N LEU A 275 16.64 -11.48 -2.09
CA LEU A 275 17.06 -10.20 -2.67
C LEU A 275 18.57 -10.07 -2.80
N GLY A 276 19.35 -10.94 -2.14
CA GLY A 276 20.80 -10.86 -2.08
C GLY A 276 21.32 -9.64 -1.30
N ILE A 277 20.59 -9.19 -0.27
CA ILE A 277 20.96 -8.02 0.52
C ILE A 277 21.46 -8.43 1.91
N GLY A 278 22.58 -7.83 2.30
CA GLY A 278 23.18 -8.02 3.62
C GLY A 278 22.78 -6.94 4.63
N ARG A 279 23.23 -7.13 5.86
CA ARG A 279 22.92 -6.25 7.01
C ARG A 279 23.22 -4.78 6.76
N GLU A 280 24.39 -4.47 6.17
CA GLU A 280 24.82 -3.09 5.93
C GLU A 280 23.88 -2.36 4.96
N MET A 281 23.57 -3.00 3.84
CA MET A 281 22.60 -2.47 2.85
C MET A 281 21.22 -2.29 3.47
N THR A 282 20.75 -3.25 4.27
CA THR A 282 19.44 -3.15 4.94
C THR A 282 19.42 -1.94 5.90
N LEU A 283 20.47 -1.73 6.69
CA LEU A 283 20.57 -0.55 7.58
C LEU A 283 20.55 0.77 6.80
N GLU A 284 21.23 0.83 5.66
CA GLU A 284 21.22 2.00 4.78
C GLU A 284 19.80 2.26 4.26
N ILE A 285 19.11 1.22 3.76
CA ILE A 285 17.74 1.32 3.26
C ILE A 285 16.78 1.81 4.36
N VAL A 286 16.88 1.27 5.58
CA VAL A 286 16.06 1.73 6.72
C VAL A 286 16.26 3.23 6.98
N LYS A 287 17.52 3.73 6.97
CA LYS A 287 17.80 5.15 7.18
C LYS A 287 17.23 6.03 6.07
N LEU A 288 17.38 5.61 4.81
CA LEU A 288 16.84 6.32 3.64
C LEU A 288 15.31 6.34 3.67
N ALA A 289 14.69 5.19 3.93
CA ALA A 289 13.24 5.07 4.02
C ALA A 289 12.65 5.98 5.11
N LEU A 290 13.25 6.03 6.30
CA LEU A 290 12.82 6.92 7.38
C LEU A 290 12.98 8.41 7.03
N ARG A 291 14.06 8.79 6.34
CA ARG A 291 14.27 10.16 5.89
C ARG A 291 13.19 10.58 4.91
N ASP A 292 13.03 9.81 3.85
CA ASP A 292 12.14 10.17 2.74
C ASP A 292 10.66 9.97 3.10
N TYR A 293 10.37 9.07 4.06
CA TYR A 293 9.03 8.96 4.63
C TYR A 293 8.56 10.25 5.33
N LYS A 294 9.44 10.98 6.01
CA LYS A 294 9.07 12.26 6.63
C LYS A 294 8.59 13.25 5.59
N ASP A 295 9.31 13.39 4.48
CA ASP A 295 8.94 14.27 3.37
C ASP A 295 7.65 13.78 2.69
N ALA A 296 7.52 12.47 2.45
CA ALA A 296 6.33 11.87 1.89
C ALA A 296 5.10 12.07 2.79
N ARG A 297 5.25 11.89 4.10
CA ARG A 297 4.16 12.08 5.06
C ARG A 297 3.65 13.51 5.09
N GLU A 298 4.52 14.52 5.06
CA GLU A 298 4.11 15.92 5.01
C GLU A 298 3.32 16.26 3.75
N GLN A 299 3.70 15.68 2.60
CA GLN A 299 3.08 15.95 1.31
C GLN A 299 1.82 15.12 1.04
N PHE A 300 1.80 13.88 1.52
CA PHE A 300 0.75 12.91 1.21
C PHE A 300 -0.17 12.60 2.39
N SER A 301 -0.10 13.33 3.53
CA SER A 301 -0.98 13.13 4.69
C SER A 301 -2.46 13.15 4.31
N LEU A 302 -3.27 12.32 4.99
CA LEU A 302 -4.73 12.27 4.87
C LEU A 302 -5.39 13.46 5.56
#